data_49b44f21c8c964c24693479263cb21f3
#
_entry.id   49b44f21c8c964c24693479263cb21f3
#
_cell.length_a   1.000
_cell.length_b   1.000
_cell.length_c   1.000
_cell.angle_alpha   90.00
_cell.angle_beta   90.00
_cell.angle_gamma   90.00
#
_symmetry.space_group_name_H-M   'P 1'
#
loop_
_entity.id
_entity.type
_entity.pdbx_description
1 polymer ?
#
loop_
_entity_poly.entity_id
_entity_poly.type
_entity_poly.pdbx_seq_one_letter_code
_entity_poly.pdbx_strand_id
1 'polypeptide(L)'
;MVCTPRKNITSDERLGDLLDKCIRNHPDNDAIVYVDRDIRLSWREWGIEVDRVAKGMMAMGIQKGEKVAVWATNVPDWITLMFATAKIGAIMLTINTNYRSAELDYVLRQSDMENLFLIDGVRDVDYVQTVYDLVPELRVQPRDSFHSEKYPHLKRVVHLGPEKHRGMYSMNEVKSLACQITDEEYKERQDTVDVHDVTMMQYTSGTTGFPKGVMLTHFNIANDGYWLGANMNYGPTDRLCLNVPLFHCFGCVLGVMACINHGVTMCFVEVFDPVKVMTTIETERCTAVYGVPTMFISILNHKLFPKFDFSSLRTG
;
A
#
# COMPACT_ATOMS: atom_id res chain seq x y z
N MET A 1 15.88 -1.72 35.24
CA MET A 1 15.55 -0.46 34.55
C MET A 1 14.08 -0.15 34.85
N VAL A 2 13.81 0.94 35.56
CA VAL A 2 12.43 1.40 35.82
C VAL A 2 11.99 2.08 34.53
N CYS A 3 11.05 1.44 33.79
CA CYS A 3 10.44 2.03 32.63
C CYS A 3 9.57 3.20 33.12
N THR A 4 10.03 4.42 32.90
CA THR A 4 9.19 5.61 33.10
C THR A 4 7.98 5.49 32.20
N PRO A 5 6.74 5.60 32.70
CA PRO A 5 5.57 5.56 31.83
C PRO A 5 5.68 6.72 30.84
N ARG A 6 5.87 6.38 29.55
CA ARG A 6 5.77 7.37 28.46
C ARG A 6 4.35 7.95 28.53
N LYS A 7 4.23 9.29 28.54
CA LYS A 7 2.92 9.94 28.35
C LYS A 7 2.24 9.27 27.18
N ASN A 8 0.98 8.88 27.33
CA ASN A 8 0.15 8.41 26.21
C ASN A 8 0.03 9.57 25.22
N ILE A 9 0.93 9.62 24.25
CA ILE A 9 0.87 10.55 23.14
C ILE A 9 0.09 9.82 22.06
N THR A 10 -1.17 10.19 21.88
CA THR A 10 -1.96 9.84 20.70
C THR A 10 -1.88 10.99 19.72
N SER A 11 -1.76 10.68 18.45
CA SER A 11 -1.80 11.67 17.38
C SER A 11 -3.21 11.70 16.80
N ASP A 12 -3.76 12.90 16.61
CA ASP A 12 -5.00 13.15 15.87
C ASP A 12 -4.69 13.54 14.40
N GLU A 13 -3.53 13.12 13.88
CA GLU A 13 -3.13 13.37 12.50
C GLU A 13 -3.65 12.25 11.58
N ARG A 14 -4.18 12.64 10.41
CA ARG A 14 -4.56 11.71 9.34
C ARG A 14 -3.30 11.18 8.64
N LEU A 15 -3.41 10.03 7.93
CA LEU A 15 -2.29 9.45 7.21
C LEU A 15 -1.69 10.44 6.19
N GLY A 16 -2.54 11.19 5.50
CA GLY A 16 -2.10 12.23 4.57
C GLY A 16 -1.29 13.33 5.25
N ASP A 17 -1.73 13.80 6.42
CA ASP A 17 -1.02 14.84 7.20
C ASP A 17 0.36 14.36 7.68
N LEU A 18 0.46 13.09 8.08
CA LEU A 18 1.74 12.48 8.48
C LEU A 18 2.72 12.39 7.31
N LEU A 19 2.23 12.01 6.11
CA LEU A 19 3.06 12.03 4.91
C LEU A 19 3.53 13.46 4.59
N ASP A 20 2.64 14.44 4.58
CA ASP A 20 2.97 15.83 4.30
C ASP A 20 3.96 16.41 5.34
N LYS A 21 3.85 16.01 6.59
CA LYS A 21 4.80 16.35 7.66
C LYS A 21 6.18 15.74 7.40
N CYS A 22 6.22 14.48 6.98
CA CYS A 22 7.47 13.81 6.61
C CYS A 22 8.15 14.50 5.42
N ILE A 23 7.38 14.84 4.39
CA ILE A 23 7.86 15.58 3.22
C ILE A 23 8.43 16.94 3.63
N ARG A 24 7.74 17.70 4.50
CA ARG A 24 8.23 19.02 4.96
C ARG A 24 9.52 18.90 5.76
N ASN A 25 9.66 17.85 6.57
CA ASN A 25 10.81 17.70 7.47
C ASN A 25 12.04 17.08 6.77
N HIS A 26 11.85 16.22 5.77
CA HIS A 26 12.90 15.43 5.12
C HIS A 26 12.75 15.37 3.60
N PRO A 27 12.51 16.51 2.90
CA PRO A 27 12.08 16.52 1.50
C PRO A 27 13.01 15.76 0.54
N ASP A 28 14.31 15.86 0.78
CA ASP A 28 15.34 15.36 -0.13
C ASP A 28 15.96 14.01 0.32
N ASN A 29 15.50 13.48 1.46
CA ASN A 29 15.88 12.12 1.88
C ASN A 29 15.14 11.08 1.03
N ASP A 30 15.75 9.91 0.86
CA ASP A 30 15.07 8.76 0.24
C ASP A 30 13.82 8.39 1.03
N ALA A 31 12.70 8.24 0.33
CA ALA A 31 11.46 7.72 0.89
C ALA A 31 11.27 6.25 0.51
N ILE A 32 11.38 5.98 -0.79
CA ILE A 32 11.09 4.67 -1.41
C ILE A 32 12.27 4.24 -2.27
N VAL A 33 12.72 3.02 -2.05
CA VAL A 33 13.78 2.39 -2.84
C VAL A 33 13.38 0.98 -3.24
N TYR A 34 13.52 0.65 -4.52
CA TYR A 34 13.40 -0.69 -5.10
C TYR A 34 14.70 -1.01 -5.84
N VAL A 35 15.59 -1.77 -5.23
CA VAL A 35 16.91 -2.10 -5.80
C VAL A 35 16.78 -2.86 -7.12
N ASP A 36 15.87 -3.82 -7.18
CA ASP A 36 15.66 -4.68 -8.36
C ASP A 36 14.91 -4.00 -9.51
N ARG A 37 14.39 -2.78 -9.30
CA ARG A 37 13.70 -1.97 -10.31
C ARG A 37 14.43 -0.68 -10.68
N ASP A 38 15.56 -0.41 -10.02
CA ASP A 38 16.29 0.86 -10.12
C ASP A 38 15.38 2.09 -9.86
N ILE A 39 14.49 1.96 -8.87
CA ILE A 39 13.59 3.03 -8.45
C ILE A 39 14.09 3.60 -7.13
N ARG A 40 14.25 4.93 -7.09
CA ARG A 40 14.59 5.70 -5.90
C ARG A 40 13.82 7.02 -5.96
N LEU A 41 13.00 7.26 -4.97
CA LEU A 41 12.22 8.51 -4.84
C LEU A 41 12.50 9.14 -3.49
N SER A 42 12.76 10.42 -3.49
CA SER A 42 12.77 11.26 -2.30
C SER A 42 11.36 11.42 -1.74
N TRP A 43 11.24 11.88 -0.49
CA TRP A 43 9.93 12.19 0.10
C TRP A 43 9.15 13.21 -0.74
N ARG A 44 9.82 14.22 -1.28
CA ARG A 44 9.23 15.23 -2.16
C ARG A 44 8.69 14.61 -3.46
N GLU A 45 9.51 13.83 -4.14
CA GLU A 45 9.12 13.20 -5.42
C GLU A 45 7.97 12.23 -5.25
N TRP A 46 8.02 11.40 -4.20
CA TRP A 46 6.92 10.49 -3.90
C TRP A 46 5.65 11.23 -3.49
N GLY A 47 5.75 12.32 -2.71
CA GLY A 47 4.60 13.14 -2.36
C GLY A 47 3.89 13.73 -3.59
N ILE A 48 4.65 14.22 -4.57
CA ILE A 48 4.10 14.70 -5.86
C ILE A 48 3.35 13.59 -6.59
N GLU A 49 3.90 12.37 -6.57
CA GLU A 49 3.25 11.24 -7.23
C GLU A 49 1.98 10.80 -6.50
N VAL A 50 1.96 10.81 -5.16
CA VAL A 50 0.77 10.57 -4.35
C VAL A 50 -0.34 11.58 -4.67
N ASP A 51 -0.02 12.87 -4.70
CA ASP A 51 -0.99 13.92 -5.00
C ASP A 51 -1.52 13.82 -6.43
N ARG A 52 -0.65 13.48 -7.38
CA ARG A 52 -1.03 13.22 -8.77
C ARG A 52 -2.01 12.06 -8.90
N VAL A 53 -1.76 10.95 -8.23
CA VAL A 53 -2.67 9.78 -8.22
C VAL A 53 -3.98 10.14 -7.53
N ALA A 54 -3.94 10.82 -6.39
CA ALA A 54 -5.12 11.26 -5.65
C ALA A 54 -6.04 12.14 -6.49
N LYS A 55 -5.48 13.17 -7.16
CA LYS A 55 -6.23 14.02 -8.09
C LYS A 55 -6.79 13.22 -9.29
N GLY A 56 -5.99 12.31 -9.86
CA GLY A 56 -6.44 11.45 -10.95
C GLY A 56 -7.64 10.58 -10.55
N MET A 57 -7.62 10.03 -9.33
CA MET A 57 -8.74 9.26 -8.77
C MET A 57 -9.99 10.14 -8.56
N MET A 58 -9.83 11.38 -8.10
CA MET A 58 -10.95 12.34 -8.01
C MET A 58 -11.54 12.64 -9.39
N ALA A 59 -10.70 12.87 -10.40
CA ALA A 59 -11.13 13.13 -11.78
C ALA A 59 -11.84 11.93 -12.41
N MET A 60 -11.48 10.69 -12.03
CA MET A 60 -12.24 9.49 -12.38
C MET A 60 -13.60 9.42 -11.68
N GLY A 61 -13.91 10.32 -10.76
CA GLY A 61 -15.16 10.35 -10.01
C GLY A 61 -15.17 9.46 -8.76
N ILE A 62 -14.01 9.07 -8.23
CA ILE A 62 -13.94 8.33 -6.95
C ILE A 62 -14.31 9.30 -5.82
N GLN A 63 -15.31 8.91 -5.02
CA GLN A 63 -15.85 9.72 -3.95
C GLN A 63 -15.28 9.34 -2.58
N LYS A 64 -15.39 10.26 -1.61
CA LYS A 64 -15.17 9.97 -0.19
C LYS A 64 -16.04 8.78 0.24
N GLY A 65 -15.44 7.82 0.95
CA GLY A 65 -16.10 6.61 1.43
C GLY A 65 -16.18 5.47 0.40
N GLU A 66 -15.92 5.73 -0.89
CA GLU A 66 -15.82 4.63 -1.87
C GLU A 66 -14.61 3.73 -1.57
N LYS A 67 -14.81 2.44 -1.76
CA LYS A 67 -13.79 1.43 -1.54
C LYS A 67 -12.94 1.22 -2.79
N VAL A 68 -11.64 1.29 -2.60
CA VAL A 68 -10.61 1.09 -3.62
C VAL A 68 -9.83 -0.16 -3.26
N ALA A 69 -10.19 -1.27 -3.87
CA ALA A 69 -9.50 -2.53 -3.66
C ALA A 69 -8.19 -2.58 -4.43
N VAL A 70 -7.12 -3.08 -3.79
CA VAL A 70 -5.80 -3.24 -4.40
C VAL A 70 -5.37 -4.69 -4.33
N TRP A 71 -5.24 -5.33 -5.49
CA TRP A 71 -4.79 -6.70 -5.65
C TRP A 71 -3.44 -6.75 -6.35
N ALA A 72 -2.40 -6.53 -5.57
CA ALA A 72 -1.03 -6.41 -6.05
C ALA A 72 0.00 -6.83 -5.00
N THR A 73 1.18 -7.20 -5.45
CA THR A 73 2.39 -7.37 -4.63
C THR A 73 2.89 -6.01 -4.12
N ASN A 74 4.06 -5.97 -3.49
CA ASN A 74 4.65 -4.72 -2.97
C ASN A 74 5.17 -3.81 -4.11
N VAL A 75 4.37 -3.57 -5.14
CA VAL A 75 4.73 -2.65 -6.25
C VAL A 75 4.68 -1.19 -5.79
N PRO A 76 5.41 -0.25 -6.45
CA PRO A 76 5.43 1.16 -6.07
C PRO A 76 4.05 1.83 -6.03
N ASP A 77 3.17 1.46 -6.95
CA ASP A 77 1.81 2.01 -6.99
C ASP A 77 0.95 1.57 -5.79
N TRP A 78 1.27 0.44 -5.13
CA TRP A 78 0.53 -0.03 -3.96
C TRP A 78 0.59 0.97 -2.80
N ILE A 79 1.81 1.40 -2.44
CA ILE A 79 2.01 2.36 -1.35
C ILE A 79 1.54 3.77 -1.75
N THR A 80 1.67 4.13 -3.02
CA THR A 80 1.14 5.40 -3.55
C THR A 80 -0.38 5.44 -3.45
N LEU A 81 -1.08 4.35 -3.78
CA LEU A 81 -2.53 4.21 -3.62
C LEU A 81 -2.96 4.31 -2.16
N MET A 82 -2.20 3.73 -1.22
CA MET A 82 -2.51 3.83 0.21
C MET A 82 -2.65 5.29 0.68
N PHE A 83 -1.72 6.15 0.28
CA PHE A 83 -1.76 7.56 0.67
C PHE A 83 -2.69 8.40 -0.21
N ALA A 84 -2.80 8.08 -1.49
CA ALA A 84 -3.74 8.74 -2.40
C ALA A 84 -5.19 8.55 -1.94
N THR A 85 -5.59 7.31 -1.60
CA THR A 85 -6.93 7.02 -1.05
C THR A 85 -7.15 7.73 0.28
N ALA A 86 -6.16 7.69 1.17
CA ALA A 86 -6.24 8.33 2.48
C ALA A 86 -6.43 9.85 2.38
N LYS A 87 -5.73 10.51 1.44
CA LYS A 87 -5.85 11.98 1.25
C LYS A 87 -7.21 12.42 0.72
N ILE A 88 -7.91 11.60 -0.07
CA ILE A 88 -9.22 11.93 -0.63
C ILE A 88 -10.41 11.33 0.15
N GLY A 89 -10.13 10.63 1.25
CA GLY A 89 -11.12 9.99 2.11
C GLY A 89 -11.77 8.74 1.49
N ALA A 90 -11.14 8.14 0.47
CA ALA A 90 -11.53 6.81 -0.02
C ALA A 90 -10.96 5.72 0.89
N ILE A 91 -11.60 4.55 0.91
CA ILE A 91 -11.24 3.44 1.78
C ILE A 91 -10.40 2.44 0.98
N MET A 92 -9.12 2.29 1.30
CA MET A 92 -8.30 1.26 0.66
C MET A 92 -8.66 -0.13 1.18
N LEU A 93 -9.05 -1.03 0.29
CA LEU A 93 -9.31 -2.42 0.61
C LEU A 93 -8.12 -3.27 0.12
N THR A 94 -7.45 -3.99 1.02
CA THR A 94 -6.29 -4.79 0.66
C THR A 94 -6.71 -6.22 0.34
N ILE A 95 -6.29 -6.73 -0.85
CA ILE A 95 -6.58 -8.10 -1.28
C ILE A 95 -5.33 -8.96 -1.14
N ASN A 96 -5.48 -10.11 -0.50
CA ASN A 96 -4.40 -11.09 -0.37
C ASN A 96 -3.95 -11.60 -1.75
N THR A 97 -2.66 -11.48 -2.03
CA THR A 97 -2.06 -11.90 -3.30
C THR A 97 -2.14 -13.40 -3.60
N ASN A 98 -2.43 -14.22 -2.60
CA ASN A 98 -2.64 -15.65 -2.78
C ASN A 98 -4.10 -16.02 -3.10
N TYR A 99 -5.03 -15.06 -3.11
CA TYR A 99 -6.42 -15.34 -3.46
C TYR A 99 -6.53 -15.82 -4.90
N ARG A 100 -7.45 -16.76 -5.10
CA ARG A 100 -7.86 -17.28 -6.40
C ARG A 100 -9.29 -16.81 -6.70
N SER A 101 -9.86 -17.29 -7.79
CA SER A 101 -11.17 -16.88 -8.28
C SER A 101 -12.28 -16.96 -7.21
N ALA A 102 -12.31 -18.01 -6.39
CA ALA A 102 -13.34 -18.19 -5.38
C ALA A 102 -13.28 -17.17 -4.24
N GLU A 103 -12.05 -16.88 -3.74
CA GLU A 103 -11.85 -15.88 -2.70
C GLU A 103 -12.08 -14.47 -3.22
N LEU A 104 -11.65 -14.20 -4.46
CA LEU A 104 -11.90 -12.90 -5.09
C LEU A 104 -13.41 -12.68 -5.32
N ASP A 105 -14.15 -13.70 -5.81
CA ASP A 105 -15.60 -13.64 -5.97
C ASP A 105 -16.30 -13.31 -4.63
N TYR A 106 -15.87 -13.95 -3.55
CA TYR A 106 -16.40 -13.65 -2.21
C TYR A 106 -16.16 -12.19 -1.81
N VAL A 107 -14.92 -11.70 -1.97
CA VAL A 107 -14.55 -10.33 -1.58
C VAL A 107 -15.28 -9.30 -2.44
N LEU A 108 -15.39 -9.51 -3.76
CA LEU A 108 -16.13 -8.65 -4.68
C LEU A 108 -17.61 -8.46 -4.26
N ARG A 109 -18.25 -9.54 -3.78
CA ARG A 109 -19.65 -9.50 -3.34
C ARG A 109 -19.84 -8.94 -1.95
N GLN A 110 -18.90 -9.26 -1.03
CA GLN A 110 -19.07 -8.97 0.38
C GLN A 110 -18.62 -7.56 0.78
N SER A 111 -17.64 -7.02 0.05
CA SER A 111 -17.03 -5.74 0.41
C SER A 111 -17.78 -4.53 -0.12
N ASP A 112 -18.68 -4.71 -1.08
CA ASP A 112 -19.33 -3.60 -1.84
C ASP A 112 -18.29 -2.64 -2.45
N MET A 113 -17.15 -3.18 -2.92
CA MET A 113 -16.10 -2.34 -3.53
C MET A 113 -16.57 -1.74 -4.84
N GLU A 114 -16.23 -0.46 -5.03
CA GLU A 114 -16.56 0.26 -6.26
C GLU A 114 -15.41 0.27 -7.27
N ASN A 115 -14.18 0.13 -6.82
CA ASN A 115 -12.99 0.27 -7.65
C ASN A 115 -12.02 -0.87 -7.35
N LEU A 116 -11.50 -1.53 -8.40
CA LEU A 116 -10.50 -2.59 -8.30
C LEU A 116 -9.24 -2.20 -9.05
N PHE A 117 -8.12 -2.13 -8.35
CA PHE A 117 -6.78 -1.90 -8.90
C PHE A 117 -5.99 -3.20 -8.82
N LEU A 118 -5.36 -3.64 -9.94
CA LEU A 118 -4.65 -4.91 -9.98
C LEU A 118 -3.39 -4.85 -10.86
N ILE A 119 -2.48 -5.78 -10.62
CA ILE A 119 -1.34 -6.11 -11.50
C ILE A 119 -1.70 -7.28 -12.41
N ASP A 120 -0.80 -7.68 -13.32
CA ASP A 120 -0.99 -8.85 -14.19
C ASP A 120 -1.23 -10.14 -13.41
N GLY A 121 -0.51 -10.33 -12.33
CA GLY A 121 -0.62 -11.52 -11.50
C GLY A 121 0.63 -11.80 -10.68
N VAL A 122 0.63 -12.92 -9.98
CA VAL A 122 1.79 -13.39 -9.21
C VAL A 122 1.91 -14.90 -9.28
N ARG A 123 3.11 -15.42 -9.48
CA ARG A 123 3.40 -16.85 -9.63
C ARG A 123 2.55 -17.46 -10.76
N ASP A 124 1.65 -18.41 -10.41
CA ASP A 124 0.77 -19.13 -11.33
C ASP A 124 -0.64 -18.53 -11.44
N VAL A 125 -0.91 -17.39 -10.82
CA VAL A 125 -2.22 -16.75 -10.81
C VAL A 125 -2.21 -15.53 -11.72
N ASP A 126 -2.93 -15.59 -12.83
CA ASP A 126 -3.21 -14.46 -13.72
C ASP A 126 -4.42 -13.69 -13.18
N TYR A 127 -4.18 -12.49 -12.65
CA TYR A 127 -5.21 -11.65 -12.04
C TYR A 127 -6.14 -11.04 -13.10
N VAL A 128 -5.58 -10.64 -14.23
CA VAL A 128 -6.36 -10.05 -15.33
C VAL A 128 -7.35 -11.06 -15.89
N GLN A 129 -6.88 -12.29 -16.17
CA GLN A 129 -7.74 -13.36 -16.65
C GLN A 129 -8.79 -13.74 -15.60
N THR A 130 -8.40 -13.83 -14.31
CA THR A 130 -9.32 -14.13 -13.21
C THR A 130 -10.46 -13.09 -13.12
N VAL A 131 -10.11 -11.79 -13.26
CA VAL A 131 -11.12 -10.72 -13.25
C VAL A 131 -12.03 -10.82 -14.48
N TYR A 132 -11.50 -11.11 -15.65
CA TYR A 132 -12.33 -11.31 -16.85
C TYR A 132 -13.26 -12.53 -16.74
N ASP A 133 -12.84 -13.59 -16.08
CA ASP A 133 -13.69 -14.79 -15.88
C ASP A 133 -14.83 -14.51 -14.89
N LEU A 134 -14.58 -13.68 -13.88
CA LEU A 134 -15.59 -13.29 -12.89
C LEU A 134 -16.51 -12.19 -13.41
N VAL A 135 -16.00 -11.27 -14.22
CA VAL A 135 -16.65 -10.05 -14.71
C VAL A 135 -16.53 -9.97 -16.22
N PRO A 136 -17.17 -10.90 -16.98
CA PRO A 136 -17.03 -10.96 -18.44
C PRO A 136 -17.58 -9.72 -19.17
N GLU A 137 -18.42 -8.94 -18.51
CA GLU A 137 -18.97 -7.68 -19.02
C GLU A 137 -17.87 -6.67 -19.36
N LEU A 138 -16.71 -6.72 -18.68
CA LEU A 138 -15.55 -5.86 -19.01
C LEU A 138 -15.04 -6.03 -20.44
N ARG A 139 -15.24 -7.22 -21.04
CA ARG A 139 -14.81 -7.52 -22.40
C ARG A 139 -15.73 -6.94 -23.47
N VAL A 140 -16.99 -6.67 -23.14
CA VAL A 140 -18.04 -6.36 -24.12
C VAL A 140 -18.66 -4.98 -23.93
N GLN A 141 -18.75 -4.50 -22.70
CA GLN A 141 -19.33 -3.18 -22.40
C GLN A 141 -18.30 -2.05 -22.56
N PRO A 142 -18.74 -0.82 -22.90
CA PRO A 142 -17.90 0.37 -22.76
C PRO A 142 -17.57 0.60 -21.27
N ARG A 143 -16.30 0.89 -20.97
CA ARG A 143 -15.83 1.05 -19.57
C ARG A 143 -16.52 2.19 -18.81
N ASP A 144 -16.93 3.26 -19.52
CA ASP A 144 -17.55 4.43 -18.92
C ASP A 144 -19.03 4.21 -18.53
N SER A 145 -19.65 3.13 -19.05
CA SER A 145 -21.01 2.69 -18.74
C SER A 145 -21.06 1.23 -18.28
N PHE A 146 -19.94 0.75 -17.75
CA PHE A 146 -19.80 -0.62 -17.26
C PHE A 146 -20.77 -0.89 -16.10
N HIS A 147 -21.43 -2.05 -16.15
CA HIS A 147 -22.29 -2.55 -15.09
C HIS A 147 -22.26 -4.08 -15.07
N SER A 148 -22.12 -4.66 -13.88
CA SER A 148 -22.24 -6.11 -13.67
C SER A 148 -23.40 -6.39 -12.72
N GLU A 149 -24.35 -7.26 -13.15
CA GLU A 149 -25.45 -7.70 -12.28
C GLU A 149 -24.94 -8.49 -11.07
N LYS A 150 -23.87 -9.23 -11.25
CA LYS A 150 -23.25 -10.04 -10.21
C LYS A 150 -22.50 -9.20 -9.16
N TYR A 151 -21.93 -8.08 -9.59
CA TYR A 151 -21.15 -7.16 -8.73
C TYR A 151 -21.65 -5.73 -8.92
N PRO A 152 -22.85 -5.40 -8.43
CA PRO A 152 -23.55 -4.15 -8.77
C PRO A 152 -22.83 -2.89 -8.25
N HIS A 153 -21.95 -3.03 -7.28
CA HIS A 153 -21.16 -1.91 -6.77
C HIS A 153 -19.91 -1.63 -7.56
N LEU A 154 -19.35 -2.63 -8.29
CA LEU A 154 -18.12 -2.46 -9.05
C LEU A 154 -18.34 -1.50 -10.24
N LYS A 155 -17.67 -0.36 -10.20
CA LYS A 155 -17.77 0.71 -11.20
C LYS A 155 -16.56 0.78 -12.13
N ARG A 156 -15.35 0.50 -11.61
CA ARG A 156 -14.10 0.72 -12.32
C ARG A 156 -13.09 -0.37 -12.01
N VAL A 157 -12.36 -0.78 -13.05
CA VAL A 157 -11.20 -1.67 -12.91
C VAL A 157 -9.99 -0.95 -13.50
N VAL A 158 -8.87 -0.92 -12.77
CA VAL A 158 -7.64 -0.23 -13.14
C VAL A 158 -6.48 -1.21 -13.12
N HIS A 159 -5.76 -1.32 -14.23
CA HIS A 159 -4.54 -2.08 -14.33
C HIS A 159 -3.32 -1.20 -13.99
N LEU A 160 -2.46 -1.67 -13.07
CA LEU A 160 -1.31 -0.92 -12.58
C LEU A 160 -0.10 -0.96 -13.53
N GLY A 161 -0.04 -1.97 -14.41
CA GLY A 161 1.03 -2.10 -15.39
C GLY A 161 0.88 -1.18 -16.60
N PRO A 162 1.87 -1.20 -17.51
CA PRO A 162 1.86 -0.37 -18.72
C PRO A 162 0.91 -0.88 -19.79
N GLU A 163 0.46 -2.12 -19.71
CA GLU A 163 -0.37 -2.76 -20.71
C GLU A 163 -1.81 -2.25 -20.67
N LYS A 164 -2.46 -2.25 -21.84
CA LYS A 164 -3.87 -1.85 -21.97
C LYS A 164 -4.76 -3.08 -22.02
N HIS A 165 -5.70 -3.15 -21.11
CA HIS A 165 -6.70 -4.21 -21.05
C HIS A 165 -8.09 -3.65 -21.38
N ARG A 166 -8.86 -4.39 -22.19
CA ARG A 166 -10.21 -3.96 -22.59
C ARG A 166 -11.11 -3.82 -21.36
N GLY A 167 -11.87 -2.73 -21.28
CA GLY A 167 -12.76 -2.44 -20.16
C GLY A 167 -12.07 -1.95 -18.88
N MET A 168 -10.72 -1.92 -18.87
CA MET A 168 -9.94 -1.42 -17.74
C MET A 168 -9.31 -0.08 -18.08
N TYR A 169 -9.11 0.75 -17.06
CA TYR A 169 -8.22 1.91 -17.11
C TYR A 169 -6.79 1.46 -16.85
N SER A 170 -5.80 2.24 -17.32
CA SER A 170 -4.41 2.06 -16.89
C SER A 170 -4.04 3.08 -15.83
N MET A 171 -3.03 2.77 -15.01
CA MET A 171 -2.52 3.73 -14.01
C MET A 171 -2.01 5.02 -14.66
N ASN A 172 -1.45 4.96 -15.87
CA ASN A 172 -1.04 6.13 -16.63
C ASN A 172 -2.24 7.03 -17.02
N GLU A 173 -3.39 6.45 -17.35
CA GLU A 173 -4.62 7.21 -17.60
C GLU A 173 -5.08 7.90 -16.32
N VAL A 174 -5.10 7.21 -15.18
CA VAL A 174 -5.41 7.82 -13.87
C VAL A 174 -4.51 9.02 -13.61
N LYS A 175 -3.20 8.85 -13.72
CA LYS A 175 -2.21 9.91 -13.51
C LYS A 175 -2.40 11.09 -14.48
N SER A 176 -2.79 10.82 -15.73
CA SER A 176 -3.02 11.88 -16.73
C SER A 176 -4.26 12.73 -16.45
N LEU A 177 -5.27 12.18 -15.78
CA LEU A 177 -6.49 12.89 -15.41
C LEU A 177 -6.26 13.92 -14.28
N ALA A 178 -5.15 13.85 -13.58
CA ALA A 178 -4.85 14.73 -12.44
C ALA A 178 -4.95 16.23 -12.78
N CYS A 179 -4.64 16.61 -14.03
CA CYS A 179 -4.74 18.01 -14.48
C CYS A 179 -6.17 18.56 -14.53
N GLN A 180 -7.19 17.72 -14.40
CA GLN A 180 -8.60 18.13 -14.37
C GLN A 180 -9.05 18.60 -12.98
N ILE A 181 -8.24 18.38 -11.94
CA ILE A 181 -8.54 18.76 -10.55
C ILE A 181 -7.58 19.87 -10.12
N THR A 182 -8.13 21.00 -9.73
CA THR A 182 -7.34 22.12 -9.20
C THR A 182 -6.78 21.83 -7.81
N ASP A 183 -5.81 22.63 -7.37
CA ASP A 183 -5.26 22.51 -6.02
C ASP A 183 -6.32 22.84 -4.95
N GLU A 184 -7.22 23.79 -5.25
CA GLU A 184 -8.32 24.18 -4.40
C GLU A 184 -9.32 23.04 -4.20
N GLU A 185 -9.81 22.42 -5.29
CA GLU A 185 -10.74 21.28 -5.23
C GLU A 185 -10.12 20.09 -4.47
N TYR A 186 -8.82 19.85 -4.70
CA TYR A 186 -8.11 18.81 -3.99
C TYR A 186 -8.01 19.12 -2.49
N LYS A 187 -7.69 20.35 -2.13
CA LYS A 187 -7.62 20.80 -0.75
C LYS A 187 -8.99 20.71 -0.06
N GLU A 188 -10.04 21.17 -0.72
CA GLU A 188 -11.41 21.07 -0.22
C GLU A 188 -11.78 19.59 0.08
N ARG A 189 -11.44 18.66 -0.81
CA ARG A 189 -11.65 17.24 -0.57
C ARG A 189 -10.87 16.73 0.64
N GLN A 190 -9.59 17.07 0.78
CA GLN A 190 -8.77 16.71 1.94
C GLN A 190 -9.37 17.22 3.25
N ASP A 191 -9.91 18.43 3.25
CA ASP A 191 -10.50 19.05 4.44
C ASP A 191 -11.80 18.37 4.90
N THR A 192 -12.44 17.57 4.05
CA THR A 192 -13.61 16.77 4.45
C THR A 192 -13.24 15.49 5.23
N VAL A 193 -11.96 15.08 5.22
CA VAL A 193 -11.53 13.82 5.83
C VAL A 193 -11.31 14.01 7.33
N ASP A 194 -11.94 13.16 8.14
CA ASP A 194 -11.78 13.13 9.61
C ASP A 194 -10.78 12.06 10.03
N VAL A 195 -10.10 12.27 11.15
CA VAL A 195 -9.13 11.29 11.70
C VAL A 195 -9.80 9.97 12.10
N HIS A 196 -11.09 9.99 12.40
CA HIS A 196 -11.88 8.81 12.75
C HIS A 196 -12.59 8.20 11.54
N ASP A 197 -12.47 8.79 10.35
CA ASP A 197 -12.94 8.14 9.12
C ASP A 197 -12.20 6.81 8.91
N VAL A 198 -12.91 5.82 8.38
CA VAL A 198 -12.29 4.57 7.93
C VAL A 198 -11.42 4.85 6.71
N THR A 199 -10.15 4.48 6.78
CA THR A 199 -9.19 4.67 5.68
C THR A 199 -8.74 3.36 5.04
N MET A 200 -8.89 2.23 5.76
CA MET A 200 -8.47 0.93 5.26
C MET A 200 -9.42 -0.17 5.72
N MET A 201 -9.65 -1.16 4.84
CA MET A 201 -10.32 -2.40 5.15
C MET A 201 -9.40 -3.58 4.86
N GLN A 202 -9.18 -4.44 5.86
CA GLN A 202 -8.34 -5.63 5.72
C GLN A 202 -9.12 -6.90 6.03
N TYR A 203 -8.97 -7.92 5.16
CA TYR A 203 -9.60 -9.21 5.39
C TYR A 203 -8.72 -10.10 6.27
N THR A 204 -9.31 -10.62 7.35
CA THR A 204 -8.68 -11.59 8.23
C THR A 204 -9.34 -12.96 8.07
N SER A 205 -8.57 -14.04 8.26
CA SER A 205 -9.11 -15.38 8.36
C SER A 205 -9.97 -15.49 9.62
N GLY A 206 -11.30 -15.46 9.44
CA GLY A 206 -12.22 -15.58 10.57
C GLY A 206 -12.19 -16.99 11.17
N THR A 207 -12.39 -17.11 12.47
CA THR A 207 -12.58 -18.39 13.18
C THR A 207 -13.83 -19.15 12.73
N THR A 208 -14.72 -18.50 11.97
CA THR A 208 -16.01 -19.03 11.49
C THR A 208 -16.01 -19.47 10.02
N GLY A 209 -14.83 -19.56 9.36
CA GLY A 209 -14.67 -20.08 8.00
C GLY A 209 -14.65 -19.06 6.87
N PHE A 210 -15.29 -17.88 7.02
CA PHE A 210 -15.26 -16.84 6.01
C PHE A 210 -14.42 -15.64 6.45
N PRO A 211 -13.62 -15.03 5.55
CA PRO A 211 -12.86 -13.82 5.86
C PRO A 211 -13.76 -12.67 6.29
N LYS A 212 -13.31 -11.90 7.29
CA LYS A 212 -14.02 -10.72 7.80
C LYS A 212 -13.25 -9.46 7.43
N GLY A 213 -13.94 -8.47 6.88
CA GLY A 213 -13.38 -7.15 6.58
C GLY A 213 -13.30 -6.30 7.85
N VAL A 214 -12.08 -6.10 8.36
CA VAL A 214 -11.81 -5.23 9.51
C VAL A 214 -11.60 -3.80 9.00
N MET A 215 -12.40 -2.87 9.51
CA MET A 215 -12.31 -1.45 9.17
C MET A 215 -11.36 -0.73 10.14
N LEU A 216 -10.36 -0.06 9.61
CA LEU A 216 -9.34 0.67 10.35
C LEU A 216 -9.42 2.16 10.03
N THR A 217 -9.44 3.00 11.06
CA THR A 217 -9.45 4.46 10.92
C THR A 217 -8.05 5.03 10.75
N HIS A 218 -7.94 6.29 10.30
CA HIS A 218 -6.67 7.01 10.32
C HIS A 218 -6.04 6.99 11.72
N PHE A 219 -6.85 7.23 12.75
CA PHE A 219 -6.42 7.22 14.15
C PHE A 219 -5.77 5.88 14.54
N ASN A 220 -6.40 4.75 14.21
CA ASN A 220 -5.86 3.43 14.55
C ASN A 220 -4.49 3.22 13.90
N ILE A 221 -4.40 3.42 12.59
CA ILE A 221 -3.21 3.13 11.78
C ILE A 221 -2.05 4.08 12.13
N ALA A 222 -2.34 5.38 12.28
CA ALA A 222 -1.35 6.40 12.61
C ALA A 222 -0.68 6.13 13.95
N ASN A 223 -1.47 5.84 14.98
CA ASN A 223 -0.97 5.62 16.34
C ASN A 223 -0.24 4.28 16.49
N ASP A 224 -0.72 3.22 15.85
CA ASP A 224 -0.06 1.92 15.90
C ASP A 224 1.34 1.99 15.27
N GLY A 225 1.44 2.61 14.07
CA GLY A 225 2.73 2.85 13.42
C GLY A 225 3.68 3.73 14.25
N TYR A 226 3.17 4.79 14.89
CA TYR A 226 3.98 5.65 15.77
C TYR A 226 4.62 4.86 16.92
N TRP A 227 3.81 4.10 17.65
CA TRP A 227 4.30 3.36 18.81
C TRP A 227 5.28 2.26 18.43
N LEU A 228 5.07 1.59 17.30
CA LEU A 228 6.04 0.60 16.84
C LEU A 228 7.37 1.26 16.51
N GLY A 229 7.39 2.30 15.67
CA GLY A 229 8.63 2.98 15.31
C GLY A 229 9.36 3.58 16.53
N ALA A 230 8.62 4.12 17.49
CA ALA A 230 9.20 4.59 18.76
C ALA A 230 9.87 3.47 19.57
N ASN A 231 9.26 2.28 19.63
CA ASN A 231 9.84 1.12 20.31
C ASN A 231 11.07 0.56 19.57
N MET A 232 11.10 0.66 18.24
CA MET A 232 12.25 0.30 17.41
C MET A 232 13.34 1.37 17.45
N ASN A 233 13.11 2.49 18.11
CA ASN A 233 13.98 3.67 18.17
C ASN A 233 14.34 4.16 16.76
N TYR A 234 13.33 4.28 15.89
CA TYR A 234 13.47 4.74 14.50
C TYR A 234 13.73 6.24 14.40
N GLY A 235 14.50 6.63 13.40
CA GLY A 235 14.79 8.02 13.04
C GLY A 235 15.11 8.16 11.55
N PRO A 236 15.30 9.42 11.06
CA PRO A 236 15.42 9.69 9.63
C PRO A 236 16.71 9.18 8.97
N THR A 237 17.62 8.63 9.73
CA THR A 237 18.83 7.95 9.21
C THR A 237 18.64 6.44 9.06
N ASP A 238 17.51 5.90 9.52
CA ASP A 238 17.21 4.48 9.40
C ASP A 238 16.68 4.12 8.02
N ARG A 239 16.91 2.87 7.64
CA ARG A 239 16.46 2.27 6.39
C ARG A 239 15.88 0.89 6.68
N LEU A 240 14.57 0.72 6.42
CA LEU A 240 13.89 -0.56 6.66
C LEU A 240 13.86 -1.39 5.38
N CYS A 241 14.44 -2.59 5.40
CA CYS A 241 14.18 -3.59 4.36
C CYS A 241 12.78 -4.19 4.58
N LEU A 242 11.84 -3.80 3.71
CA LEU A 242 10.43 -4.13 3.81
C LEU A 242 10.08 -5.22 2.78
N ASN A 243 10.14 -6.47 3.23
CA ASN A 243 9.93 -7.66 2.40
C ASN A 243 8.66 -8.45 2.77
N VAL A 244 7.94 -8.00 3.81
CA VAL A 244 6.64 -8.57 4.21
C VAL A 244 5.52 -8.00 3.34
N PRO A 245 4.43 -8.78 3.08
CA PRO A 245 3.37 -8.34 2.20
C PRO A 245 2.65 -7.07 2.68
N LEU A 246 2.49 -6.08 1.80
CA LEU A 246 1.80 -4.83 2.10
C LEU A 246 0.28 -5.01 2.29
N PHE A 247 -0.32 -6.03 1.68
CA PHE A 247 -1.75 -6.30 1.88
C PHE A 247 -2.10 -6.72 3.32
N HIS A 248 -1.10 -7.06 4.13
CA HIS A 248 -1.24 -7.42 5.54
C HIS A 248 -0.78 -6.27 6.45
N CYS A 249 -1.43 -6.10 7.62
CA CYS A 249 -1.10 -5.05 8.58
C CYS A 249 0.39 -5.04 8.97
N PHE A 250 1.07 -6.17 8.98
CA PHE A 250 2.50 -6.23 9.24
C PHE A 250 3.30 -5.37 8.23
N GLY A 251 2.95 -5.40 6.96
CA GLY A 251 3.60 -4.57 5.94
C GLY A 251 3.14 -3.12 5.98
N CYS A 252 1.84 -2.86 5.81
CA CYS A 252 1.33 -1.51 5.61
C CYS A 252 1.21 -0.69 6.92
N VAL A 253 0.80 -1.30 8.02
CA VAL A 253 0.67 -0.59 9.31
C VAL A 253 1.98 -0.61 10.08
N LEU A 254 2.48 -1.81 10.42
CA LEU A 254 3.68 -1.91 11.25
C LEU A 254 4.96 -1.51 10.50
N GLY A 255 5.04 -1.78 9.18
CA GLY A 255 6.17 -1.38 8.36
C GLY A 255 6.07 0.06 7.88
N VAL A 256 5.14 0.33 6.98
CA VAL A 256 5.03 1.63 6.29
C VAL A 256 4.75 2.76 7.27
N MET A 257 3.74 2.64 8.13
CA MET A 257 3.39 3.75 9.03
C MET A 257 4.42 4.00 10.13
N ALA A 258 5.18 2.98 10.55
CA ALA A 258 6.33 3.21 11.42
C ALA A 258 7.40 4.06 10.71
N CYS A 259 7.65 3.80 9.43
CA CYS A 259 8.58 4.61 8.64
C CYS A 259 8.10 6.05 8.45
N ILE A 260 6.83 6.25 8.08
CA ILE A 260 6.23 7.57 7.88
C ILE A 260 6.30 8.43 9.16
N ASN A 261 5.96 7.86 10.30
CA ASN A 261 5.96 8.60 11.57
C ASN A 261 7.37 9.05 12.01
N HIS A 262 8.43 8.39 11.54
CA HIS A 262 9.80 8.61 11.99
C HIS A 262 10.78 9.04 10.89
N GLY A 263 10.31 9.22 9.64
CA GLY A 263 11.14 9.66 8.51
C GLY A 263 12.10 8.60 7.97
N VAL A 264 11.79 7.32 8.18
CA VAL A 264 12.63 6.17 7.81
C VAL A 264 12.51 5.86 6.32
N THR A 265 13.62 5.62 5.63
CA THR A 265 13.60 5.15 4.24
C THR A 265 13.05 3.74 4.14
N MET A 266 12.14 3.50 3.21
CA MET A 266 11.55 2.19 2.93
C MET A 266 12.24 1.54 1.72
N CYS A 267 13.00 0.47 1.95
CA CYS A 267 13.66 -0.32 0.91
C CYS A 267 12.83 -1.58 0.65
N PHE A 268 12.06 -1.57 -0.43
CA PHE A 268 11.09 -2.61 -0.72
C PHE A 268 11.70 -3.81 -1.45
N VAL A 269 11.23 -4.99 -1.08
CA VAL A 269 11.33 -6.21 -1.88
C VAL A 269 9.90 -6.58 -2.31
N GLU A 270 9.64 -6.60 -3.62
CA GLU A 270 8.30 -6.76 -4.16
C GLU A 270 7.65 -8.10 -3.79
N VAL A 271 8.40 -9.18 -3.98
CA VAL A 271 8.03 -10.54 -3.58
C VAL A 271 9.21 -11.13 -2.83
N PHE A 272 8.96 -11.72 -1.67
CA PHE A 272 10.01 -12.30 -0.87
C PHE A 272 10.87 -13.29 -1.67
N ASP A 273 12.16 -12.99 -1.71
CA ASP A 273 13.24 -13.84 -2.19
C ASP A 273 14.46 -13.61 -1.30
N PRO A 274 15.09 -14.66 -0.74
CA PRO A 274 16.19 -14.51 0.20
C PRO A 274 17.37 -13.71 -0.38
N VAL A 275 17.69 -13.91 -1.67
CA VAL A 275 18.82 -13.21 -2.30
C VAL A 275 18.49 -11.73 -2.50
N LYS A 276 17.28 -11.41 -2.94
CA LYS A 276 16.83 -10.01 -3.07
C LYS A 276 16.84 -9.28 -1.73
N VAL A 277 16.39 -9.94 -0.65
CA VAL A 277 16.43 -9.36 0.69
C VAL A 277 17.85 -9.08 1.13
N MET A 278 18.76 -10.06 0.99
CA MET A 278 20.17 -9.91 1.35
C MET A 278 20.85 -8.80 0.53
N THR A 279 20.59 -8.78 -0.79
CA THR A 279 21.11 -7.72 -1.69
C THR A 279 20.60 -6.34 -1.28
N THR A 280 19.31 -6.22 -0.97
CA THR A 280 18.73 -4.94 -0.55
C THR A 280 19.34 -4.46 0.77
N ILE A 281 19.52 -5.36 1.75
CA ILE A 281 20.14 -5.02 3.05
C ILE A 281 21.56 -4.50 2.84
N GLU A 282 22.37 -5.20 2.07
CA GLU A 282 23.77 -4.82 1.83
C GLU A 282 23.89 -3.54 1.01
N THR A 283 23.19 -3.47 -0.15
CA THR A 283 23.29 -2.33 -1.08
C THR A 283 22.78 -1.04 -0.44
N GLU A 284 21.66 -1.11 0.25
CA GLU A 284 21.02 0.06 0.87
C GLU A 284 21.47 0.30 2.31
N ARG A 285 22.38 -0.53 2.84
CA ARG A 285 22.84 -0.44 4.22
C ARG A 285 21.67 -0.38 5.19
N CYS A 286 20.67 -1.26 4.98
CA CYS A 286 19.46 -1.27 5.81
C CYS A 286 19.82 -1.45 7.29
N THR A 287 19.16 -0.65 8.14
CA THR A 287 19.37 -0.68 9.60
C THR A 287 18.35 -1.57 10.32
N ALA A 288 17.28 -1.91 9.59
CA ALA A 288 16.21 -2.77 10.07
C ALA A 288 15.70 -3.72 8.98
N VAL A 289 15.19 -4.88 9.38
CA VAL A 289 14.52 -5.83 8.50
C VAL A 289 13.35 -6.48 9.24
N TYR A 290 12.21 -6.57 8.56
CA TYR A 290 11.04 -7.30 9.06
C TYR A 290 10.91 -8.65 8.36
N GLY A 291 10.39 -9.64 9.09
CA GLY A 291 10.12 -10.95 8.51
C GLY A 291 9.38 -11.87 9.48
N VAL A 292 8.74 -12.89 8.93
CA VAL A 292 8.23 -14.01 9.72
C VAL A 292 9.32 -15.07 9.89
N PRO A 293 9.24 -15.96 10.89
CA PRO A 293 10.30 -16.95 11.18
C PRO A 293 10.76 -17.74 9.95
N THR A 294 9.84 -18.13 9.07
CA THR A 294 10.17 -18.88 7.85
C THR A 294 11.04 -18.09 6.87
N MET A 295 10.87 -16.76 6.79
CA MET A 295 11.69 -15.89 5.97
C MET A 295 13.14 -15.85 6.52
N PHE A 296 13.31 -15.64 7.82
CA PHE A 296 14.63 -15.67 8.45
C PHE A 296 15.33 -17.03 8.32
N ILE A 297 14.59 -18.14 8.49
CA ILE A 297 15.13 -19.48 8.28
C ILE A 297 15.62 -19.63 6.83
N SER A 298 14.86 -19.14 5.86
CA SER A 298 15.23 -19.21 4.44
C SER A 298 16.49 -18.38 4.14
N ILE A 299 16.62 -17.19 4.74
CA ILE A 299 17.80 -16.33 4.59
C ILE A 299 19.03 -16.98 5.23
N LEU A 300 18.93 -17.38 6.50
CA LEU A 300 20.05 -17.93 7.28
C LEU A 300 20.61 -19.24 6.71
N ASN A 301 19.75 -20.09 6.13
CA ASN A 301 20.15 -21.35 5.51
C ASN A 301 20.53 -21.19 4.02
N HIS A 302 20.48 -19.99 3.46
CA HIS A 302 20.82 -19.78 2.06
C HIS A 302 22.34 -19.89 1.84
N LYS A 303 22.78 -20.64 0.83
CA LYS A 303 24.20 -20.88 0.52
C LYS A 303 25.03 -19.62 0.31
N LEU A 304 24.41 -18.51 -0.08
CA LEU A 304 25.05 -17.23 -0.31
C LEU A 304 25.09 -16.36 0.96
N PHE A 305 24.42 -16.73 2.05
CA PHE A 305 24.35 -15.92 3.28
C PHE A 305 25.72 -15.42 3.76
N PRO A 306 26.79 -16.27 3.79
CA PRO A 306 28.11 -15.82 4.26
C PRO A 306 28.81 -14.81 3.34
N LYS A 307 28.25 -14.52 2.17
CA LYS A 307 28.85 -13.59 1.18
C LYS A 307 28.31 -12.16 1.32
N PHE A 308 27.28 -11.94 2.12
CA PHE A 308 26.63 -10.64 2.29
C PHE A 308 27.04 -9.96 3.60
N ASP A 309 27.10 -8.64 3.58
CA ASP A 309 27.37 -7.80 4.76
C ASP A 309 26.06 -7.32 5.42
N PHE A 310 25.83 -7.78 6.64
CA PHE A 310 24.68 -7.40 7.47
C PHE A 310 25.07 -6.45 8.61
N SER A 311 26.28 -5.90 8.62
CA SER A 311 26.81 -5.09 9.72
C SER A 311 26.04 -3.81 9.99
N SER A 312 25.19 -3.36 9.03
CA SER A 312 24.32 -2.20 9.20
C SER A 312 23.07 -2.49 10.01
N LEU A 313 22.63 -3.75 10.09
CA LEU A 313 21.42 -4.12 10.82
C LEU A 313 21.59 -3.89 12.34
N ARG A 314 20.63 -3.16 12.94
CA ARG A 314 20.59 -2.90 14.38
C ARG A 314 19.30 -3.36 15.06
N THR A 315 18.22 -3.57 14.27
CA THR A 315 16.89 -3.91 14.80
C THR A 315 16.02 -4.61 13.74
N GLY A 316 14.89 -5.18 14.18
CA GLY A 316 13.92 -5.83 13.31
C GLY A 316 12.82 -6.53 14.08
#